data_efecaf0c06f05825006b2fec9ace37e0
#
_entry.id   efecaf0c06f05825006b2fec9ace37e0
#
_cell.length_a   1.000
_cell.length_b   1.000
_cell.length_c   1.000
_cell.angle_alpha   90.00
_cell.angle_beta   90.00
_cell.angle_gamma   90.00
#
_symmetry.space_group_name_H-M   'P 1'
#
loop_
_entity.id
_entity.type
_entity.pdbx_description
1 polymer ?
#
loop_
_entity_poly.entity_id
_entity_poly.type
_entity_poly.pdbx_seq_one_letter_code
_entity_poly.pdbx_strand_id
1 'polypeptide(L)'
;MRRTSALLVSALVIASCTGSDALPAPKTREINAIPTSTTMPTPITAQPGDTLTPPAIEPEPLDYKIEWTELGGNVDEARLVVPLDYVDPQGETIELYVTRHRADPNDRIGSLLVNNGGPGSPASTMGINATSWFLPAITERFDVVGWDPRGTGASGGAVDCIDDAEYDEFFAAGDITPEDASGKADLVRLAEEFATRCQERVGRALQYIGTNNSARDMDAIRQALGEEQVSYFGFSYGSELGAVWATLFPTTVRAAVFDGAADPNADSTESTLQQWIGFENSLNTFLAECSATPSCAFHNDGDAESAFDALFVQLDESPIPGPEGRADVNLGVAVTGVVRAMYSDRFWPALERSLDEAQSGDGAGLLALQDAYYQRGADGTYSNLLESFQAISCADDPERLTVEEADEQAEVLIGAAPRLFPHTTGSYTCSFFPAALDPRIEVTGMSAGPIVIVGTTGDPSTPLDSSRRMAASLEDGRLVIVEANQHTGYRVNRCIEDTIHNYLIQLEAPDTETVCG
;
A
#
# COMPACT_ATOMS: atom_id res chain seq x y z
N MET A 1 15.21 61.78 21.79
CA MET A 1 15.62 60.96 20.62
C MET A 1 15.52 59.51 20.99
N ARG A 2 14.38 58.89 20.65
CA ARG A 2 14.11 57.45 20.88
C ARG A 2 14.41 56.72 19.60
N ARG A 3 15.35 55.78 19.61
CA ARG A 3 15.60 54.86 18.50
C ARG A 3 14.76 53.60 18.75
N THR A 4 13.80 53.39 17.92
CA THR A 4 13.02 52.16 17.80
C THR A 4 13.80 51.14 16.98
N SER A 5 14.25 50.06 17.62
CA SER A 5 14.81 48.88 16.94
C SER A 5 13.66 48.00 16.48
N ALA A 6 13.50 47.83 15.17
CA ALA A 6 12.61 46.87 14.58
C ALA A 6 13.26 45.50 14.62
N LEU A 7 12.66 44.57 15.35
CA LEU A 7 12.97 43.13 15.28
C LEU A 7 12.33 42.55 14.00
N LEU A 8 13.16 42.16 13.06
CA LEU A 8 12.74 41.28 11.96
C LEU A 8 12.53 39.89 12.54
N VAL A 9 11.29 39.48 12.63
CA VAL A 9 10.91 38.08 12.84
C VAL A 9 10.98 37.38 11.49
N SER A 10 12.04 36.61 11.28
CA SER A 10 12.14 35.70 10.15
C SER A 10 11.16 34.55 10.40
N ALA A 11 10.03 34.57 9.72
CA ALA A 11 9.13 33.43 9.67
C ALA A 11 9.81 32.31 8.89
N LEU A 12 10.27 31.26 9.59
CA LEU A 12 10.62 29.99 9.00
C LEU A 12 9.31 29.34 8.49
N VAL A 13 9.10 29.36 7.19
CA VAL A 13 8.05 28.60 6.54
C VAL A 13 8.49 27.13 6.61
N ILE A 14 7.94 26.38 7.55
CA ILE A 14 7.99 24.93 7.55
C ILE A 14 7.08 24.48 6.40
N ALA A 15 7.67 24.16 5.28
CA ALA A 15 6.98 23.47 4.18
C ALA A 15 6.60 22.07 4.66
N SER A 16 5.43 21.94 5.28
CA SER A 16 4.75 20.67 5.38
C SER A 16 4.37 20.27 3.96
N CYS A 17 4.90 19.15 3.47
CA CYS A 17 4.43 18.51 2.23
C CYS A 17 3.01 17.95 2.48
N THR A 18 2.04 18.82 2.60
CA THR A 18 0.63 18.53 2.43
C THR A 18 0.20 19.19 1.13
N GLY A 19 0.54 18.58 0.02
CA GLY A 19 -0.05 18.89 -1.27
C GLY A 19 -1.42 18.25 -1.35
N SER A 20 -2.38 18.75 -0.60
CA SER A 20 -3.79 18.50 -0.82
C SER A 20 -4.39 19.67 -1.59
N ASP A 21 -4.04 19.81 -2.86
CA ASP A 21 -4.97 20.40 -3.80
C ASP A 21 -5.89 19.26 -4.24
N ALA A 22 -7.05 19.18 -3.60
CA ALA A 22 -8.10 18.25 -3.97
C ALA A 22 -8.45 18.48 -5.45
N LEU A 23 -8.20 17.48 -6.27
CA LEU A 23 -8.75 17.43 -7.61
C LEU A 23 -10.27 17.46 -7.49
N PRO A 24 -11.00 18.15 -8.38
CA PRO A 24 -12.45 18.17 -8.36
C PRO A 24 -12.97 16.73 -8.47
N ALA A 25 -13.86 16.35 -7.56
CA ALA A 25 -14.49 15.04 -7.51
C ALA A 25 -15.03 14.66 -8.90
N PRO A 26 -14.81 13.43 -9.37
CA PRO A 26 -15.37 12.98 -10.63
C PRO A 26 -16.90 13.02 -10.53
N LYS A 27 -17.53 13.68 -11.49
CA LYS A 27 -19.00 13.74 -11.59
C LYS A 27 -19.53 12.33 -11.70
N THR A 28 -20.34 11.89 -10.75
CA THR A 28 -21.12 10.66 -10.79
C THR A 28 -21.90 10.60 -12.10
N ARG A 29 -21.56 9.63 -12.93
CA ARG A 29 -22.30 9.30 -14.15
C ARG A 29 -23.38 8.32 -13.75
N GLU A 30 -24.63 8.66 -13.98
CA GLU A 30 -25.76 7.76 -13.77
C GLU A 30 -25.54 6.45 -14.53
N ILE A 31 -25.49 5.33 -13.79
CA ILE A 31 -25.41 3.98 -14.35
C ILE A 31 -26.80 3.61 -14.83
N ASN A 32 -26.98 3.53 -16.13
CA ASN A 32 -28.20 2.98 -16.72
C ASN A 32 -28.30 1.49 -16.41
N ALA A 33 -29.38 1.09 -15.78
CA ALA A 33 -29.70 -0.29 -15.45
C ALA A 33 -29.64 -1.21 -16.69
N ILE A 34 -28.88 -2.30 -16.58
CA ILE A 34 -28.79 -3.34 -17.60
C ILE A 34 -30.06 -4.20 -17.55
N PRO A 35 -30.73 -4.50 -18.68
CA PRO A 35 -31.90 -5.35 -18.71
C PRO A 35 -31.52 -6.80 -18.43
N THR A 36 -32.11 -7.38 -17.39
CA THR A 36 -32.05 -8.80 -17.06
C THR A 36 -32.78 -9.63 -18.14
N SER A 37 -32.03 -10.36 -18.95
CA SER A 37 -32.56 -11.39 -19.83
C SER A 37 -32.31 -12.76 -19.22
N THR A 38 -33.36 -13.32 -18.65
CA THR A 38 -33.41 -14.72 -18.18
C THR A 38 -33.82 -15.63 -19.31
N THR A 39 -32.87 -16.34 -19.92
CA THR A 39 -33.13 -17.61 -20.62
C THR A 39 -31.89 -18.50 -20.51
N MET A 40 -31.99 -19.52 -19.65
CA MET A 40 -31.00 -20.60 -19.58
C MET A 40 -31.13 -21.49 -20.85
N PRO A 41 -30.02 -21.83 -21.52
CA PRO A 41 -30.04 -22.83 -22.56
C PRO A 41 -30.06 -24.24 -21.95
N THR A 42 -30.83 -25.12 -22.59
CA THR A 42 -30.99 -26.53 -22.25
C THR A 42 -29.68 -27.32 -22.45
N PRO A 43 -29.35 -28.30 -21.59
CA PRO A 43 -28.13 -29.08 -21.74
C PRO A 43 -28.19 -29.96 -23.00
N ILE A 44 -27.17 -29.85 -23.86
CA ILE A 44 -26.96 -30.74 -24.99
C ILE A 44 -26.19 -31.97 -24.47
N THR A 45 -26.81 -33.14 -24.56
CA THR A 45 -26.17 -34.44 -24.31
C THR A 45 -25.23 -34.78 -25.46
N ALA A 46 -23.93 -34.80 -25.19
CA ALA A 46 -22.92 -35.26 -26.15
C ALA A 46 -22.95 -36.77 -26.33
N GLN A 47 -22.92 -37.25 -27.58
CA GLN A 47 -22.70 -38.65 -27.91
C GLN A 47 -21.20 -39.00 -27.93
N PRO A 48 -20.78 -40.21 -27.53
CA PRO A 48 -19.37 -40.61 -27.55
C PRO A 48 -18.94 -40.94 -28.97
N GLY A 49 -17.98 -40.22 -29.52
CA GLY A 49 -17.34 -40.64 -30.77
C GLY A 49 -16.57 -39.64 -31.61
N ASP A 50 -16.57 -38.34 -31.32
CA ASP A 50 -15.79 -37.39 -32.10
C ASP A 50 -14.77 -36.64 -31.24
N THR A 51 -13.51 -37.10 -31.25
CA THR A 51 -12.35 -36.33 -30.81
C THR A 51 -11.95 -35.37 -31.93
N LEU A 52 -12.74 -34.35 -32.16
CA LEU A 52 -12.27 -33.12 -32.83
C LEU A 52 -11.77 -32.20 -31.73
N THR A 53 -10.45 -32.22 -31.48
CA THR A 53 -9.79 -31.13 -30.78
C THR A 53 -10.02 -29.89 -31.64
N PRO A 54 -10.75 -28.85 -31.15
CA PRO A 54 -10.82 -27.59 -31.89
C PRO A 54 -9.39 -27.09 -32.07
N PRO A 55 -9.03 -26.46 -33.20
CA PRO A 55 -7.78 -25.77 -33.29
C PRO A 55 -7.72 -24.79 -32.13
N ALA A 56 -6.64 -24.82 -31.35
CA ALA A 56 -6.37 -23.77 -30.36
C ALA A 56 -6.32 -22.48 -31.16
N ILE A 57 -7.38 -21.67 -31.07
CA ILE A 57 -7.36 -20.29 -31.52
C ILE A 57 -6.48 -19.61 -30.47
N GLU A 58 -5.22 -19.40 -30.83
CA GLU A 58 -4.40 -18.45 -30.05
C GLU A 58 -5.18 -17.14 -30.06
N PRO A 59 -5.54 -16.58 -28.90
CA PRO A 59 -6.26 -15.32 -28.88
C PRO A 59 -5.43 -14.28 -29.62
N GLU A 60 -6.07 -13.52 -30.52
CA GLU A 60 -5.37 -12.43 -31.21
C GLU A 60 -4.78 -11.47 -30.16
N PRO A 61 -3.52 -11.06 -30.33
CA PRO A 61 -2.89 -10.12 -29.40
C PRO A 61 -3.75 -8.85 -29.30
N LEU A 62 -4.01 -8.41 -28.07
CA LEU A 62 -4.75 -7.18 -27.83
C LEU A 62 -3.89 -6.01 -28.29
N ASP A 63 -4.47 -5.11 -29.08
CA ASP A 63 -3.82 -3.87 -29.53
C ASP A 63 -4.07 -2.77 -28.49
N TYR A 64 -3.27 -2.76 -27.43
CA TYR A 64 -3.37 -1.77 -26.38
C TYR A 64 -2.97 -0.37 -26.89
N LYS A 65 -3.86 0.62 -26.71
CA LYS A 65 -3.65 2.00 -27.13
C LYS A 65 -3.86 2.96 -25.97
N ILE A 66 -2.97 3.91 -25.87
CA ILE A 66 -3.02 4.97 -24.88
C ILE A 66 -3.05 6.33 -25.60
N GLU A 67 -4.08 7.13 -25.33
CA GLU A 67 -4.22 8.47 -25.85
C GLU A 67 -4.02 9.47 -24.71
N TRP A 68 -2.96 10.24 -24.80
CA TRP A 68 -2.54 11.16 -23.77
C TRP A 68 -3.26 12.50 -23.87
N THR A 69 -3.75 12.99 -22.72
CA THR A 69 -4.26 14.37 -22.53
C THR A 69 -3.26 15.12 -21.67
N GLU A 70 -2.80 16.28 -22.13
CA GLU A 70 -1.85 17.10 -21.38
C GLU A 70 -2.52 17.83 -20.22
N LEU A 71 -1.98 17.66 -19.01
CA LEU A 71 -2.42 18.38 -17.80
C LEU A 71 -1.60 19.66 -17.55
N GLY A 72 -0.49 19.84 -18.27
CA GLY A 72 0.48 20.91 -18.09
C GLY A 72 1.71 20.50 -17.27
N GLY A 73 2.78 21.31 -17.30
CA GLY A 73 4.00 21.03 -16.51
C GLY A 73 4.71 19.72 -16.86
N ASN A 74 4.67 19.28 -18.13
CA ASN A 74 5.17 18.00 -18.62
C ASN A 74 4.39 16.77 -18.09
N VAL A 75 3.19 16.96 -17.57
CA VAL A 75 2.33 15.89 -17.05
C VAL A 75 1.21 15.59 -18.03
N ASP A 76 0.99 14.32 -18.30
CA ASP A 76 -0.10 13.81 -19.10
C ASP A 76 -0.93 12.81 -18.30
N GLU A 77 -2.21 12.67 -18.66
CA GLU A 77 -3.10 11.61 -18.18
C GLU A 77 -3.70 10.82 -19.34
N ALA A 78 -4.13 9.59 -19.05
CA ALA A 78 -4.81 8.75 -20.01
C ALA A 78 -5.70 7.69 -19.34
N ARG A 79 -6.55 7.04 -20.16
CA ARG A 79 -7.28 5.83 -19.80
C ARG A 79 -6.83 4.70 -20.71
N LEU A 80 -6.45 3.57 -20.11
CA LEU A 80 -6.08 2.36 -20.83
C LEU A 80 -7.13 1.29 -20.59
N VAL A 81 -7.74 0.81 -21.67
CA VAL A 81 -8.68 -0.32 -21.59
C VAL A 81 -7.92 -1.63 -21.52
N VAL A 82 -8.21 -2.45 -20.51
CA VAL A 82 -7.64 -3.78 -20.30
C VAL A 82 -8.75 -4.81 -20.03
N PRO A 83 -8.53 -6.12 -20.26
CA PRO A 83 -9.49 -7.13 -19.88
C PRO A 83 -9.73 -7.15 -18.36
N LEU A 84 -10.97 -7.36 -17.94
CA LEU A 84 -11.26 -7.70 -16.57
C LEU A 84 -10.62 -9.05 -16.22
N ASP A 85 -10.79 -10.02 -17.11
CA ASP A 85 -10.26 -11.38 -17.01
C ASP A 85 -9.29 -11.66 -18.15
N TYR A 86 -8.02 -11.83 -17.85
CA TYR A 86 -6.98 -12.13 -18.86
C TYR A 86 -7.09 -13.54 -19.46
N VAL A 87 -7.92 -14.42 -18.87
CA VAL A 87 -8.24 -15.74 -19.46
C VAL A 87 -9.32 -15.60 -20.55
N ASP A 88 -10.19 -14.57 -20.43
CA ASP A 88 -11.18 -14.19 -21.45
C ASP A 88 -10.92 -12.75 -21.95
N PRO A 89 -9.86 -12.51 -22.71
CA PRO A 89 -9.43 -11.15 -23.08
C PRO A 89 -10.38 -10.43 -24.04
N GLN A 90 -11.35 -11.12 -24.62
CA GLN A 90 -12.39 -10.55 -25.48
C GLN A 90 -13.71 -10.32 -24.72
N GLY A 91 -13.74 -10.62 -23.42
CA GLY A 91 -14.89 -10.45 -22.55
C GLY A 91 -15.05 -9.03 -22.00
N GLU A 92 -15.40 -8.94 -20.73
CA GLU A 92 -15.56 -7.68 -20.02
C GLU A 92 -14.22 -6.94 -19.85
N THR A 93 -14.25 -5.62 -19.92
CA THR A 93 -13.05 -4.77 -19.80
C THR A 93 -13.20 -3.75 -18.67
N ILE A 94 -12.06 -3.27 -18.17
CA ILE A 94 -11.98 -2.14 -17.26
C ILE A 94 -11.03 -1.09 -17.84
N GLU A 95 -11.11 0.14 -17.31
CA GLU A 95 -10.20 1.23 -17.66
C GLU A 95 -9.20 1.47 -16.53
N LEU A 96 -7.90 1.49 -16.82
CA LEU A 96 -6.87 1.93 -15.89
C LEU A 96 -6.64 3.42 -16.06
N TYR A 97 -6.56 4.15 -14.95
CA TYR A 97 -6.12 5.54 -14.95
C TYR A 97 -4.60 5.59 -14.89
N VAL A 98 -4.00 6.20 -15.89
CA VAL A 98 -2.54 6.26 -16.07
C VAL A 98 -2.10 7.71 -16.19
N THR A 99 -1.03 8.07 -15.53
CA THR A 99 -0.41 9.40 -15.61
C THR A 99 1.05 9.28 -15.98
N ARG A 100 1.60 10.34 -16.55
CA ARG A 100 3.00 10.37 -16.96
C ARG A 100 3.61 11.74 -16.73
N HIS A 101 4.80 11.77 -16.10
CA HIS A 101 5.70 12.92 -16.17
C HIS A 101 6.72 12.68 -17.28
N ARG A 102 6.72 13.54 -18.29
CA ARG A 102 7.62 13.39 -19.45
C ARG A 102 9.04 13.86 -19.11
N ALA A 103 10.02 13.05 -19.47
CA ALA A 103 11.43 13.43 -19.51
C ALA A 103 11.72 14.42 -20.67
N ASP A 104 12.93 14.99 -20.68
CA ASP A 104 13.42 15.71 -21.85
C ASP A 104 13.57 14.72 -23.03
N PRO A 105 12.94 14.97 -24.18
CA PRO A 105 13.01 14.06 -25.34
C PRO A 105 14.42 13.77 -25.84
N ASN A 106 15.39 14.68 -25.58
CA ASN A 106 16.77 14.49 -26.01
C ASN A 106 17.56 13.57 -25.08
N ASP A 107 17.14 13.46 -23.82
CA ASP A 107 17.85 12.71 -22.78
C ASP A 107 17.08 11.47 -22.31
N ARG A 108 15.87 11.25 -22.83
CA ARG A 108 14.98 10.16 -22.47
C ARG A 108 15.59 8.79 -22.76
N ILE A 109 15.64 7.93 -21.76
CA ILE A 109 16.07 6.52 -21.85
C ILE A 109 14.89 5.60 -22.18
N GLY A 110 13.74 5.81 -21.54
CA GLY A 110 12.55 4.98 -21.66
C GLY A 110 11.53 5.35 -20.60
N SER A 111 10.56 4.46 -20.34
CA SER A 111 9.59 4.63 -19.26
C SER A 111 10.05 3.95 -17.97
N LEU A 112 9.76 4.60 -16.85
CA LEU A 112 9.88 4.05 -15.49
C LEU A 112 8.46 3.92 -14.93
N LEU A 113 7.95 2.70 -14.88
CA LEU A 113 6.70 2.42 -14.19
C LEU A 113 6.93 2.52 -12.68
N VAL A 114 6.00 3.14 -11.94
CA VAL A 114 6.17 3.40 -10.51
C VAL A 114 4.92 3.00 -9.73
N ASN A 115 5.12 2.42 -8.53
CA ASN A 115 4.04 2.07 -7.61
C ASN A 115 4.46 2.37 -6.17
N ASN A 116 3.59 3.02 -5.39
CA ASN A 116 3.85 3.44 -4.01
C ASN A 116 3.41 2.42 -2.95
N GLY A 117 2.86 1.30 -3.37
CA GLY A 117 2.50 0.20 -2.46
C GLY A 117 1.08 0.26 -1.93
N GLY A 118 0.92 -0.08 -0.70
CA GLY A 118 -0.32 -0.34 -0.01
C GLY A 118 -0.42 -1.83 0.33
N PRO A 119 -1.18 -2.68 -0.43
CA PRO A 119 -1.90 -2.43 -1.69
C PRO A 119 -3.01 -1.40 -1.59
N GLY A 120 -3.57 -0.99 -2.72
CA GLY A 120 -4.72 -0.07 -2.75
C GLY A 120 -4.36 1.42 -2.87
N SER A 121 -3.08 1.79 -2.84
CA SER A 121 -2.68 3.20 -3.04
C SER A 121 -2.72 3.57 -4.53
N PRO A 122 -3.32 4.73 -4.88
CA PRO A 122 -3.34 5.23 -6.25
C PRO A 122 -1.94 5.75 -6.65
N ALA A 123 -1.24 5.04 -7.54
CA ALA A 123 0.10 5.42 -7.97
C ALA A 123 0.11 6.44 -9.12
N SER A 124 -1.03 6.80 -9.69
CA SER A 124 -1.15 7.93 -10.63
C SER A 124 -0.63 9.23 -10.03
N THR A 125 -0.76 9.44 -8.73
CA THR A 125 -0.21 10.60 -8.01
C THR A 125 1.31 10.70 -8.13
N MET A 126 2.03 9.58 -8.31
CA MET A 126 3.48 9.58 -8.52
C MET A 126 3.86 10.09 -9.91
N GLY A 127 3.08 9.76 -10.94
CA GLY A 127 3.28 10.33 -12.27
C GLY A 127 2.99 11.84 -12.31
N ILE A 128 1.95 12.29 -11.60
CA ILE A 128 1.61 13.72 -11.49
C ILE A 128 2.70 14.48 -10.73
N ASN A 129 3.19 13.94 -9.62
CA ASN A 129 4.12 14.58 -8.69
C ASN A 129 5.53 13.96 -8.74
N ALA A 130 5.98 13.48 -9.90
CA ALA A 130 7.21 12.71 -10.04
C ALA A 130 8.45 13.40 -9.43
N THR A 131 8.56 14.72 -9.56
CA THR A 131 9.67 15.51 -8.99
C THR A 131 9.68 15.58 -7.46
N SER A 132 8.56 15.24 -6.79
CA SER A 132 8.51 15.09 -5.33
C SER A 132 8.99 13.71 -4.87
N TRP A 133 8.83 12.69 -5.72
CA TRP A 133 9.23 11.32 -5.44
C TRP A 133 10.68 11.04 -5.86
N PHE A 134 11.07 11.52 -7.03
CA PHE A 134 12.35 11.20 -7.65
C PHE A 134 13.22 12.43 -7.87
N LEU A 135 14.54 12.22 -7.77
CA LEU A 135 15.52 13.25 -8.05
C LEU A 135 15.62 13.54 -9.57
N PRO A 136 16.14 14.72 -9.96
CA PRO A 136 16.28 15.11 -11.38
C PRO A 136 17.01 14.06 -12.24
N ALA A 137 17.97 13.34 -11.67
CA ALA A 137 18.66 12.25 -12.37
C ALA A 137 17.71 11.20 -12.96
N ILE A 138 16.55 10.97 -12.34
CA ILE A 138 15.51 10.06 -12.82
C ILE A 138 14.50 10.81 -13.70
N THR A 139 13.93 11.92 -13.22
CA THR A 139 12.82 12.61 -13.91
C THR A 139 13.23 13.28 -15.22
N GLU A 140 14.51 13.59 -15.40
CA GLU A 140 15.05 14.11 -16.65
C GLU A 140 15.35 13.02 -17.69
N ARG A 141 15.45 11.75 -17.25
CA ARG A 141 15.89 10.62 -18.09
C ARG A 141 14.79 9.60 -18.37
N PHE A 142 13.76 9.54 -17.56
CA PHE A 142 12.64 8.61 -17.73
C PHE A 142 11.31 9.35 -17.79
N ASP A 143 10.44 8.90 -18.69
CA ASP A 143 9.03 9.16 -18.50
C ASP A 143 8.59 8.39 -17.25
N VAL A 144 8.27 9.09 -16.16
CA VAL A 144 7.78 8.46 -14.92
C VAL A 144 6.29 8.21 -15.07
N VAL A 145 5.92 6.95 -15.16
CA VAL A 145 4.55 6.50 -15.43
C VAL A 145 3.97 5.87 -14.17
N GLY A 146 3.00 6.55 -13.56
CA GLY A 146 2.20 6.04 -12.46
C GLY A 146 0.80 5.65 -12.96
N TRP A 147 0.20 4.65 -12.35
CA TRP A 147 -1.17 4.26 -12.65
C TRP A 147 -1.88 3.83 -11.37
N ASP A 148 -3.19 3.93 -11.36
CA ASP A 148 -3.98 3.32 -10.31
C ASP A 148 -4.20 1.85 -10.66
N PRO A 149 -3.70 0.88 -9.87
CA PRO A 149 -4.00 -0.52 -10.10
C PRO A 149 -5.51 -0.76 -10.16
N ARG A 150 -5.93 -1.84 -10.82
CA ARG A 150 -7.34 -2.26 -10.84
C ARG A 150 -7.92 -2.30 -9.43
N GLY A 151 -9.12 -1.81 -9.25
CA GLY A 151 -9.77 -1.72 -7.94
C GLY A 151 -9.37 -0.50 -7.10
N THR A 152 -8.39 0.31 -7.52
CA THR A 152 -7.90 1.45 -6.73
C THR A 152 -8.16 2.79 -7.42
N GLY A 153 -8.25 3.84 -6.62
CA GLY A 153 -8.28 5.24 -7.08
C GLY A 153 -9.30 5.50 -8.16
N ALA A 154 -8.85 6.03 -9.30
CA ALA A 154 -9.68 6.39 -10.43
C ALA A 154 -9.77 5.30 -11.52
N SER A 155 -9.18 4.11 -11.30
CA SER A 155 -9.28 2.96 -12.20
C SER A 155 -10.60 2.23 -12.08
N GLY A 156 -10.95 1.44 -13.09
CA GLY A 156 -12.16 0.63 -13.12
C GLY A 156 -12.16 -0.49 -12.06
N GLY A 157 -13.35 -0.87 -11.63
CA GLY A 157 -13.53 -1.84 -10.56
C GLY A 157 -13.16 -1.30 -9.18
N ALA A 158 -13.15 0.04 -9.02
CA ALA A 158 -12.82 0.67 -7.75
C ALA A 158 -13.58 0.04 -6.59
N VAL A 159 -12.83 -0.36 -5.56
CA VAL A 159 -13.39 -0.95 -4.35
C VAL A 159 -13.91 0.19 -3.47
N ASP A 160 -15.22 0.36 -3.45
CA ASP A 160 -15.95 1.37 -2.68
C ASP A 160 -17.14 0.65 -2.02
N CYS A 161 -16.88 0.07 -0.87
CA CYS A 161 -17.78 -0.88 -0.19
C CYS A 161 -18.66 -0.21 0.86
N ILE A 162 -18.17 0.89 1.46
CA ILE A 162 -18.83 1.61 2.55
C ILE A 162 -18.84 3.11 2.27
N ASP A 163 -19.72 3.85 2.91
CA ASP A 163 -19.78 5.30 2.76
C ASP A 163 -18.81 5.98 3.75
N ASP A 164 -18.31 7.17 3.42
CA ASP A 164 -17.38 7.93 4.28
C ASP A 164 -17.88 8.09 5.73
N ALA A 165 -19.19 8.24 5.93
CA ALA A 165 -19.80 8.39 7.24
C ALA A 165 -19.72 7.12 8.11
N GLU A 166 -19.57 5.95 7.48
CA GLU A 166 -19.48 4.64 8.13
C GLU A 166 -18.03 4.19 8.34
N TYR A 167 -17.07 4.91 7.74
CA TYR A 167 -15.65 4.51 7.73
C TYR A 167 -15.07 4.39 9.14
N ASP A 168 -15.45 5.31 10.03
CA ASP A 168 -15.02 5.27 11.43
C ASP A 168 -15.56 4.01 12.15
N GLU A 169 -16.80 3.58 11.86
CA GLU A 169 -17.39 2.35 12.43
C GLU A 169 -16.65 1.09 11.97
N PHE A 170 -16.30 1.01 10.69
CA PHE A 170 -15.68 -0.18 10.12
C PHE A 170 -14.17 -0.30 10.41
N PHE A 171 -13.45 0.82 10.50
CA PHE A 171 -11.98 0.80 10.56
C PHE A 171 -11.37 1.55 11.74
N ALA A 172 -12.09 2.47 12.37
CA ALA A 172 -11.47 3.39 13.30
C ALA A 172 -12.01 3.35 14.74
N ALA A 173 -13.32 3.17 14.94
CA ALA A 173 -13.95 3.27 16.25
C ALA A 173 -14.18 1.92 16.94
N GLY A 174 -13.89 0.80 16.25
CA GLY A 174 -14.10 -0.53 16.80
C GLY A 174 -13.24 -0.79 18.03
N ASP A 175 -13.82 -1.48 19.03
CA ASP A 175 -13.05 -2.06 20.12
C ASP A 175 -12.29 -3.29 19.60
N ILE A 176 -10.97 -3.18 19.51
CA ILE A 176 -10.10 -4.25 19.00
C ILE A 176 -9.75 -5.29 20.08
N THR A 177 -10.11 -5.03 21.33
CA THR A 177 -9.81 -5.88 22.49
C THR A 177 -11.09 -6.28 23.25
N PRO A 178 -12.14 -6.77 22.57
CA PRO A 178 -13.41 -7.05 23.24
C PRO A 178 -13.26 -8.05 24.37
N GLU A 179 -13.76 -7.70 25.55
CA GLU A 179 -13.64 -8.51 26.77
C GLU A 179 -14.63 -9.68 26.80
N ASP A 180 -15.68 -9.64 25.98
CA ASP A 180 -16.75 -10.62 25.99
C ASP A 180 -17.14 -11.12 24.58
N ALA A 181 -17.93 -12.19 24.58
CA ALA A 181 -18.41 -12.81 23.35
C ALA A 181 -19.32 -11.88 22.51
N SER A 182 -19.91 -10.83 23.10
CA SER A 182 -20.75 -9.88 22.36
C SER A 182 -19.88 -8.93 21.53
N GLY A 183 -18.86 -8.34 22.13
CA GLY A 183 -17.92 -7.47 21.44
C GLY A 183 -17.19 -8.21 20.31
N LYS A 184 -16.73 -9.45 20.54
CA LYS A 184 -16.18 -10.29 19.49
C LYS A 184 -17.19 -10.53 18.34
N ALA A 185 -18.45 -10.83 18.68
CA ALA A 185 -19.48 -11.04 17.67
C ALA A 185 -19.73 -9.77 16.82
N ASP A 186 -19.57 -8.57 17.40
CA ASP A 186 -19.67 -7.32 16.66
C ASP A 186 -18.53 -7.14 15.66
N LEU A 187 -17.28 -7.48 16.00
CA LEU A 187 -16.15 -7.47 15.06
C LEU A 187 -16.36 -8.45 13.90
N VAL A 188 -16.80 -9.67 14.20
CA VAL A 188 -17.12 -10.68 13.18
C VAL A 188 -18.24 -10.19 12.26
N ARG A 189 -19.31 -9.60 12.83
CA ARG A 189 -20.43 -9.02 12.07
C ARG A 189 -19.97 -7.90 11.13
N LEU A 190 -19.12 -6.98 11.60
CA LEU A 190 -18.57 -5.90 10.78
C LEU A 190 -17.76 -6.45 9.61
N ALA A 191 -16.92 -7.45 9.85
CA ALA A 191 -16.13 -8.10 8.80
C ALA A 191 -17.02 -8.79 7.74
N GLU A 192 -18.06 -9.52 8.17
CA GLU A 192 -19.04 -10.15 7.28
C GLU A 192 -19.84 -9.11 6.49
N GLU A 193 -20.28 -8.04 7.15
CA GLU A 193 -21.01 -6.95 6.51
C GLU A 193 -20.15 -6.22 5.47
N PHE A 194 -18.91 -5.89 5.81
CA PHE A 194 -17.96 -5.29 4.88
C PHE A 194 -17.77 -6.17 3.62
N ALA A 195 -17.47 -7.46 3.81
CA ALA A 195 -17.28 -8.39 2.71
C ALA A 195 -18.53 -8.52 1.82
N THR A 196 -19.72 -8.55 2.45
CA THR A 196 -21.01 -8.60 1.73
C THR A 196 -21.23 -7.35 0.89
N ARG A 197 -21.01 -6.16 1.46
CA ARG A 197 -21.15 -4.88 0.75
C ARG A 197 -20.15 -4.76 -0.41
N CYS A 198 -18.89 -5.22 -0.22
CA CYS A 198 -17.91 -5.26 -1.29
C CYS A 198 -18.40 -6.15 -2.45
N GLN A 199 -18.95 -7.33 -2.16
CA GLN A 199 -19.50 -8.21 -3.19
C GLN A 199 -20.69 -7.59 -3.92
N GLU A 200 -21.57 -6.87 -3.22
CA GLU A 200 -22.74 -6.22 -3.79
C GLU A 200 -22.38 -4.99 -4.64
N ARG A 201 -21.47 -4.12 -4.16
CA ARG A 201 -21.12 -2.86 -4.82
C ARG A 201 -20.11 -3.03 -5.96
N VAL A 202 -19.07 -3.84 -5.74
CA VAL A 202 -17.99 -4.07 -6.72
C VAL A 202 -18.35 -5.21 -7.69
N GLY A 203 -19.15 -6.16 -7.24
CA GLY A 203 -19.64 -7.25 -8.07
C GLY A 203 -18.51 -8.17 -8.54
N ARG A 204 -18.58 -8.58 -9.82
CA ARG A 204 -17.64 -9.54 -10.41
C ARG A 204 -16.19 -9.04 -10.38
N ALA A 205 -15.95 -7.74 -10.50
CA ALA A 205 -14.61 -7.18 -10.55
C ALA A 205 -13.80 -7.51 -9.28
N LEU A 206 -14.44 -7.67 -8.13
CA LEU A 206 -13.80 -8.00 -6.85
C LEU A 206 -12.88 -9.23 -6.90
N GLN A 207 -13.18 -10.21 -7.75
CA GLN A 207 -12.39 -11.44 -7.88
C GLN A 207 -11.20 -11.32 -8.85
N TYR A 208 -11.02 -10.16 -9.50
CA TYR A 208 -9.99 -9.93 -10.50
C TYR A 208 -9.01 -8.80 -10.16
N ILE A 209 -9.10 -8.26 -8.92
CA ILE A 209 -8.27 -7.12 -8.49
C ILE A 209 -6.90 -7.54 -7.92
N GLY A 210 -6.63 -8.83 -7.79
CA GLY A 210 -5.39 -9.37 -7.21
C GLY A 210 -4.12 -9.00 -7.99
N THR A 211 -2.99 -9.21 -7.34
CA THR A 211 -1.65 -8.81 -7.78
C THR A 211 -1.24 -9.42 -9.12
N ASN A 212 -1.61 -10.68 -9.40
CA ASN A 212 -1.30 -11.30 -10.70
C ASN A 212 -1.92 -10.53 -11.87
N ASN A 213 -3.17 -10.08 -11.74
CA ASN A 213 -3.84 -9.30 -12.78
C ASN A 213 -3.28 -7.89 -12.87
N SER A 214 -2.91 -7.26 -11.74
CA SER A 214 -2.21 -5.97 -11.74
C SER A 214 -0.84 -6.06 -12.42
N ALA A 215 -0.13 -7.16 -12.28
CA ALA A 215 1.12 -7.43 -13.00
C ALA A 215 0.92 -7.60 -14.51
N ARG A 216 -0.19 -8.23 -14.92
CA ARG A 216 -0.58 -8.29 -16.36
C ARG A 216 -0.95 -6.90 -16.90
N ASP A 217 -1.58 -6.05 -16.07
CA ASP A 217 -1.84 -4.64 -16.42
C ASP A 217 -0.54 -3.87 -16.66
N MET A 218 0.54 -4.13 -15.89
CA MET A 218 1.85 -3.51 -16.14
C MET A 218 2.38 -3.86 -17.54
N ASP A 219 2.23 -5.11 -17.97
CA ASP A 219 2.63 -5.51 -19.31
C ASP A 219 1.73 -4.88 -20.40
N ALA A 220 0.43 -4.73 -20.14
CA ALA A 220 -0.49 -4.02 -21.02
C ALA A 220 -0.11 -2.53 -21.15
N ILE A 221 0.26 -1.87 -20.05
CA ILE A 221 0.79 -0.48 -20.06
C ILE A 221 2.08 -0.41 -20.89
N ARG A 222 3.03 -1.32 -20.67
CA ARG A 222 4.27 -1.39 -21.48
C ARG A 222 3.98 -1.50 -22.97
N GLN A 223 3.06 -2.39 -23.35
CA GLN A 223 2.65 -2.57 -24.75
C GLN A 223 2.01 -1.29 -25.31
N ALA A 224 1.12 -0.64 -24.54
CA ALA A 224 0.47 0.61 -24.92
C ALA A 224 1.47 1.78 -25.09
N LEU A 225 2.57 1.77 -24.32
CA LEU A 225 3.69 2.72 -24.46
C LEU A 225 4.56 2.42 -25.69
N GLY A 226 4.41 1.26 -26.33
CA GLY A 226 5.19 0.82 -27.47
C GLY A 226 6.63 0.43 -27.13
N GLU A 227 6.90 0.05 -25.87
CA GLU A 227 8.24 -0.29 -25.39
C GLU A 227 8.46 -1.81 -25.34
N GLU A 228 9.63 -2.26 -25.78
CA GLU A 228 10.03 -3.66 -25.70
C GLU A 228 10.31 -4.08 -24.26
N GLN A 229 10.97 -3.20 -23.50
CA GLN A 229 11.28 -3.33 -22.09
C GLN A 229 11.01 -2.02 -21.36
N VAL A 230 10.59 -2.10 -20.10
CA VAL A 230 10.42 -0.93 -19.22
C VAL A 230 11.24 -1.08 -17.95
N SER A 231 11.56 0.04 -17.32
CA SER A 231 12.09 0.04 -15.96
C SER A 231 10.96 0.13 -14.95
N TYR A 232 11.20 -0.36 -13.73
CA TYR A 232 10.22 -0.34 -12.66
C TYR A 232 10.82 0.14 -11.34
N PHE A 233 10.03 0.88 -10.54
CA PHE A 233 10.35 1.24 -9.18
C PHE A 233 9.13 1.03 -8.29
N GLY A 234 9.16 0.02 -7.44
CA GLY A 234 8.09 -0.31 -6.50
C GLY A 234 8.52 -0.09 -5.06
N PHE A 235 7.67 0.63 -4.32
CA PHE A 235 7.84 0.82 -2.88
C PHE A 235 6.90 -0.11 -2.12
N SER A 236 7.34 -0.71 -1.00
CA SER A 236 6.49 -1.52 -0.13
C SER A 236 5.81 -2.67 -0.90
N TYR A 237 4.49 -2.81 -0.84
CA TYR A 237 3.72 -3.75 -1.68
C TYR A 237 4.06 -3.63 -3.18
N GLY A 238 4.46 -2.45 -3.66
CA GLY A 238 4.94 -2.30 -5.03
C GLY A 238 6.14 -3.22 -5.35
N SER A 239 6.90 -3.66 -4.34
CA SER A 239 7.95 -4.66 -4.49
C SER A 239 7.39 -6.05 -4.84
N GLU A 240 6.30 -6.47 -4.19
CA GLU A 240 5.61 -7.74 -4.51
C GLU A 240 5.00 -7.69 -5.90
N LEU A 241 4.31 -6.60 -6.24
CA LEU A 241 3.74 -6.39 -7.57
C LEU A 241 4.83 -6.46 -8.65
N GLY A 242 5.96 -5.78 -8.44
CA GLY A 242 7.11 -5.83 -9.34
C GLY A 242 7.74 -7.21 -9.45
N ALA A 243 7.81 -7.96 -8.36
CA ALA A 243 8.37 -9.31 -8.33
C ALA A 243 7.46 -10.31 -9.06
N VAL A 244 6.14 -10.20 -8.91
CA VAL A 244 5.17 -10.97 -9.69
C VAL A 244 5.27 -10.63 -11.18
N TRP A 245 5.34 -9.32 -11.54
CA TRP A 245 5.55 -8.90 -12.92
C TRP A 245 6.85 -9.45 -13.52
N ALA A 246 7.97 -9.34 -12.80
CA ALA A 246 9.27 -9.86 -13.25
C ALA A 246 9.27 -11.39 -13.40
N THR A 247 8.43 -12.10 -12.65
CA THR A 247 8.26 -13.55 -12.77
C THR A 247 7.38 -13.93 -13.97
N LEU A 248 6.28 -13.19 -14.21
CA LEU A 248 5.37 -13.44 -15.33
C LEU A 248 5.95 -13.00 -16.69
N PHE A 249 6.68 -11.88 -16.70
CA PHE A 249 7.17 -11.21 -17.91
C PHE A 249 8.67 -10.88 -17.88
N PRO A 250 9.54 -11.86 -17.60
CA PRO A 250 10.96 -11.60 -17.31
C PRO A 250 11.72 -10.89 -18.45
N THR A 251 11.35 -11.16 -19.69
CA THR A 251 12.02 -10.57 -20.87
C THR A 251 11.64 -9.10 -21.10
N THR A 252 10.63 -8.59 -20.42
CA THR A 252 10.16 -7.20 -20.52
C THR A 252 10.79 -6.26 -19.48
N VAL A 253 11.55 -6.83 -18.55
CA VAL A 253 12.27 -6.09 -17.50
C VAL A 253 13.55 -5.50 -18.09
N ARG A 254 13.69 -4.16 -18.08
CA ARG A 254 14.94 -3.47 -18.37
C ARG A 254 15.80 -3.33 -17.11
N ALA A 255 15.19 -2.86 -16.04
CA ALA A 255 15.78 -2.71 -14.70
C ALA A 255 14.64 -2.57 -13.70
N ALA A 256 14.77 -3.14 -12.50
CA ALA A 256 13.75 -3.03 -11.46
C ALA A 256 14.36 -2.76 -10.08
N VAL A 257 13.74 -1.86 -9.31
CA VAL A 257 14.10 -1.52 -7.94
C VAL A 257 12.89 -1.79 -7.05
N PHE A 258 13.10 -2.57 -5.99
CA PHE A 258 12.11 -2.91 -4.97
C PHE A 258 12.56 -2.32 -3.64
N ASP A 259 11.95 -1.23 -3.20
CA ASP A 259 12.36 -0.46 -2.03
C ASP A 259 11.40 -0.66 -0.86
N GLY A 260 11.93 -1.06 0.29
CA GLY A 260 11.13 -1.54 1.41
C GLY A 260 10.43 -2.85 1.04
N ALA A 261 11.22 -3.83 0.58
CA ALA A 261 10.68 -5.03 -0.03
C ALA A 261 10.08 -5.98 0.99
N ALA A 262 8.85 -6.43 0.73
CA ALA A 262 8.18 -7.48 1.48
C ALA A 262 8.78 -8.87 1.17
N ASP A 263 8.49 -9.86 1.99
CA ASP A 263 8.77 -11.27 1.69
C ASP A 263 7.74 -11.79 0.68
N PRO A 264 8.11 -12.04 -0.58
CA PRO A 264 7.13 -12.28 -1.63
C PRO A 264 6.48 -13.65 -1.56
N ASN A 265 7.08 -14.60 -0.82
CA ASN A 265 6.63 -15.97 -0.70
C ASN A 265 6.11 -16.31 0.71
N ALA A 266 6.02 -15.31 1.60
CA ALA A 266 5.34 -15.47 2.88
C ALA A 266 3.83 -15.69 2.66
N ASP A 267 3.24 -16.60 3.44
CA ASP A 267 1.79 -16.65 3.58
C ASP A 267 1.26 -15.43 4.36
N SER A 268 -0.04 -15.28 4.44
CA SER A 268 -0.66 -14.12 5.09
C SER A 268 -0.32 -14.04 6.59
N THR A 269 -0.21 -15.19 7.26
CA THR A 269 0.16 -15.26 8.68
C THR A 269 1.60 -14.82 8.89
N GLU A 270 2.53 -15.36 8.11
CA GLU A 270 3.95 -15.01 8.22
C GLU A 270 4.19 -13.54 7.85
N SER A 271 3.54 -13.04 6.80
CA SER A 271 3.62 -11.63 6.39
C SER A 271 3.13 -10.69 7.50
N THR A 272 1.97 -10.99 8.09
CA THR A 272 1.40 -10.24 9.21
C THR A 272 2.33 -10.27 10.43
N LEU A 273 2.87 -11.44 10.77
CA LEU A 273 3.81 -11.61 11.89
C LEU A 273 5.08 -10.78 11.69
N GLN A 274 5.69 -10.83 10.50
CA GLN A 274 6.87 -10.03 10.17
C GLN A 274 6.60 -8.53 10.32
N GLN A 275 5.46 -8.06 9.86
CA GLN A 275 5.07 -6.65 9.93
C GLN A 275 4.87 -6.20 11.38
N TRP A 276 4.12 -6.94 12.20
CA TRP A 276 3.90 -6.56 13.60
C TRP A 276 5.18 -6.60 14.44
N ILE A 277 6.07 -7.56 14.21
CA ILE A 277 7.42 -7.58 14.81
C ILE A 277 8.20 -6.32 14.43
N GLY A 278 8.12 -5.90 13.19
CA GLY A 278 8.79 -4.69 12.72
C GLY A 278 8.26 -3.42 13.39
N PHE A 279 6.95 -3.25 13.47
CA PHE A 279 6.32 -2.14 14.17
C PHE A 279 6.63 -2.13 15.67
N GLU A 280 6.57 -3.27 16.34
CA GLU A 280 6.91 -3.42 17.75
C GLU A 280 8.38 -3.05 18.03
N ASN A 281 9.31 -3.49 17.17
CA ASN A 281 10.73 -3.14 17.27
C ASN A 281 10.97 -1.64 17.07
N SER A 282 10.30 -1.02 16.09
CA SER A 282 10.40 0.42 15.86
C SER A 282 9.82 1.22 17.04
N LEU A 283 8.69 0.80 17.60
CA LEU A 283 8.12 1.39 18.80
C LEU A 283 9.07 1.26 20.00
N ASN A 284 9.63 0.09 20.23
CA ASN A 284 10.59 -0.12 21.31
C ASN A 284 11.84 0.78 21.16
N THR A 285 12.32 0.98 19.93
CA THR A 285 13.41 1.90 19.63
C THR A 285 13.02 3.34 19.97
N PHE A 286 11.85 3.81 19.54
CA PHE A 286 11.30 5.12 19.87
C PHE A 286 11.20 5.34 21.38
N LEU A 287 10.61 4.40 22.12
CA LEU A 287 10.42 4.50 23.57
C LEU A 287 11.76 4.54 24.32
N ALA A 288 12.73 3.71 23.93
CA ALA A 288 14.06 3.71 24.51
C ALA A 288 14.80 5.04 24.25
N GLU A 289 14.73 5.58 23.04
CA GLU A 289 15.32 6.89 22.70
C GLU A 289 14.62 8.03 23.48
N CYS A 290 13.30 7.98 23.61
CA CYS A 290 12.54 8.95 24.38
C CYS A 290 12.90 8.91 25.88
N SER A 291 13.01 7.72 26.46
CA SER A 291 13.47 7.52 27.83
C SER A 291 14.90 8.05 28.08
N ALA A 292 15.77 7.94 27.08
CA ALA A 292 17.15 8.42 27.16
C ALA A 292 17.29 9.93 26.91
N THR A 293 16.27 10.59 26.34
CA THR A 293 16.32 11.98 25.84
C THR A 293 15.47 12.90 26.70
N PRO A 294 16.05 13.69 27.63
CA PRO A 294 15.28 14.58 28.53
C PRO A 294 14.42 15.66 27.85
N SER A 295 14.63 15.91 26.55
CA SER A 295 13.83 16.84 25.75
C SER A 295 12.67 16.18 25.02
N CYS A 296 12.54 14.85 25.07
CA CYS A 296 11.37 14.16 24.56
C CYS A 296 10.13 14.55 25.38
N ALA A 297 9.05 14.95 24.75
CA ALA A 297 7.85 15.38 25.46
C ALA A 297 7.27 14.25 26.33
N PHE A 298 7.38 13.01 25.86
CA PHE A 298 6.92 11.79 26.54
C PHE A 298 8.02 11.11 27.36
N HIS A 299 9.04 11.87 27.82
CA HIS A 299 10.22 11.33 28.54
C HIS A 299 9.87 10.63 29.87
N ASN A 300 8.88 11.13 30.59
CA ASN A 300 8.31 10.55 31.81
C ASN A 300 9.38 10.16 32.85
N ASP A 301 10.24 11.12 33.24
CA ASP A 301 11.36 10.93 34.18
C ASP A 301 12.36 9.81 33.78
N GLY A 302 12.43 9.47 32.49
CA GLY A 302 13.32 8.44 31.94
C GLY A 302 12.69 7.05 31.81
N ASP A 303 11.37 6.95 31.89
CA ASP A 303 10.61 5.70 31.80
C ASP A 303 9.39 5.86 30.87
N ALA A 304 9.65 6.15 29.61
CA ALA A 304 8.62 6.28 28.58
C ALA A 304 7.93 4.94 28.29
N GLU A 305 8.64 3.82 28.46
CA GLU A 305 8.10 2.48 28.24
C GLU A 305 6.94 2.19 29.21
N SER A 306 7.15 2.36 30.54
CA SER A 306 6.09 2.12 31.52
C SER A 306 4.94 3.11 31.37
N ALA A 307 5.24 4.37 30.97
CA ALA A 307 4.21 5.36 30.73
C ALA A 307 3.33 5.00 29.52
N PHE A 308 3.93 4.48 28.47
CA PHE A 308 3.24 3.99 27.28
C PHE A 308 2.32 2.80 27.64
N ASP A 309 2.88 1.80 28.32
CA ASP A 309 2.11 0.60 28.72
C ASP A 309 0.91 1.00 29.61
N ALA A 310 1.10 1.93 30.55
CA ALA A 310 0.01 2.41 31.42
C ALA A 310 -1.06 3.21 30.64
N LEU A 311 -0.65 4.05 29.68
CA LEU A 311 -1.58 4.82 28.85
C LEU A 311 -2.41 3.89 27.97
N PHE A 312 -1.82 2.86 27.38
CA PHE A 312 -2.51 1.94 26.49
C PHE A 312 -3.52 1.07 27.26
N VAL A 313 -3.21 0.62 28.48
CA VAL A 313 -4.18 -0.02 29.37
C VAL A 313 -5.32 0.94 29.72
N GLN A 314 -5.01 2.22 29.99
CA GLN A 314 -6.06 3.22 30.27
C GLN A 314 -6.98 3.44 29.07
N LEU A 315 -6.43 3.53 27.84
CA LEU A 315 -7.21 3.76 26.62
C LEU A 315 -8.11 2.57 26.26
N ASP A 316 -7.71 1.36 26.65
CA ASP A 316 -8.51 0.16 26.55
C ASP A 316 -9.71 0.19 27.51
N GLU A 317 -9.45 0.47 28.80
CA GLU A 317 -10.49 0.52 29.82
C GLU A 317 -11.42 1.75 29.72
N SER A 318 -10.88 2.89 29.25
CA SER A 318 -11.58 4.18 29.26
C SER A 318 -11.06 5.10 28.17
N PRO A 319 -11.74 5.15 27.02
CA PRO A 319 -11.40 6.08 25.94
C PRO A 319 -11.36 7.54 26.43
N ILE A 320 -10.47 8.34 25.85
CA ILE A 320 -10.35 9.77 26.14
C ILE A 320 -11.04 10.61 25.05
N PRO A 321 -11.50 11.85 25.36
CA PRO A 321 -12.19 12.68 24.41
C PRO A 321 -11.35 12.97 23.15
N GLY A 322 -11.95 12.79 21.98
CA GLY A 322 -11.46 13.34 20.71
C GLY A 322 -11.88 14.82 20.54
N PRO A 323 -11.47 15.47 19.43
CA PRO A 323 -11.94 16.80 19.07
C PRO A 323 -13.47 16.86 18.94
N GLU A 324 -14.04 18.06 19.10
CA GLU A 324 -15.49 18.26 18.97
C GLU A 324 -16.04 17.70 17.63
N GLY A 325 -17.04 16.86 17.72
CA GLY A 325 -17.67 16.20 16.57
C GLY A 325 -16.96 14.97 16.04
N ARG A 326 -15.92 14.48 16.74
CA ARG A 326 -15.20 13.25 16.42
C ARG A 326 -15.44 12.20 17.51
N ALA A 327 -15.15 10.95 17.17
CA ALA A 327 -15.17 9.85 18.14
C ALA A 327 -14.13 10.03 19.25
N ASP A 328 -14.38 9.42 20.41
CA ASP A 328 -13.39 9.30 21.48
C ASP A 328 -12.22 8.42 21.01
N VAL A 329 -11.05 8.66 21.59
CA VAL A 329 -9.81 7.93 21.29
C VAL A 329 -9.72 6.71 22.21
N ASN A 330 -9.96 5.55 21.66
CA ASN A 330 -9.78 4.24 22.29
C ASN A 330 -8.41 3.65 21.93
N LEU A 331 -8.15 2.42 22.39
CA LEU A 331 -6.91 1.70 22.09
C LEU A 331 -6.68 1.52 20.58
N GLY A 332 -7.71 1.19 19.79
CA GLY A 332 -7.59 1.00 18.33
C GLY A 332 -7.12 2.25 17.60
N VAL A 333 -7.69 3.42 17.96
CA VAL A 333 -7.25 4.73 17.45
C VAL A 333 -5.79 4.99 17.82
N ALA A 334 -5.40 4.73 19.06
CA ALA A 334 -4.05 4.95 19.54
C ALA A 334 -3.02 4.04 18.83
N VAL A 335 -3.32 2.75 18.69
CA VAL A 335 -2.46 1.79 17.96
C VAL A 335 -2.25 2.25 16.53
N THR A 336 -3.31 2.61 15.81
CA THR A 336 -3.22 3.10 14.42
C THR A 336 -2.39 4.38 14.33
N GLY A 337 -2.58 5.32 15.27
CA GLY A 337 -1.79 6.55 15.34
C GLY A 337 -0.30 6.28 15.57
N VAL A 338 0.04 5.34 16.46
CA VAL A 338 1.41 4.89 16.70
C VAL A 338 1.99 4.23 15.46
N VAL A 339 1.28 3.27 14.86
CA VAL A 339 1.69 2.61 13.60
C VAL A 339 2.01 3.65 12.53
N ARG A 340 1.16 4.69 12.36
CA ARG A 340 1.44 5.80 11.43
C ARG A 340 2.77 6.48 11.72
N ALA A 341 3.08 6.73 12.98
CA ALA A 341 4.32 7.42 13.35
C ALA A 341 5.56 6.54 13.20
N MET A 342 5.42 5.22 13.26
CA MET A 342 6.55 4.29 13.10
C MET A 342 7.09 4.25 11.67
N TYR A 343 6.32 4.64 10.66
CA TYR A 343 6.79 4.64 9.26
C TYR A 343 8.05 5.47 9.01
N SER A 344 8.36 6.45 9.89
CA SER A 344 9.62 7.19 9.85
C SER A 344 9.86 7.93 11.16
N ASP A 345 11.11 7.97 11.61
CA ASP A 345 11.56 8.75 12.78
C ASP A 345 11.22 10.25 12.69
N ARG A 346 11.00 10.77 11.47
CA ARG A 346 10.52 12.15 11.26
C ARG A 346 9.16 12.41 11.93
N PHE A 347 8.35 11.39 12.17
CA PHE A 347 7.06 11.52 12.83
C PHE A 347 7.14 11.34 14.35
N TRP A 348 8.26 10.87 14.90
CA TRP A 348 8.45 10.67 16.32
C TRP A 348 8.22 11.96 17.14
N PRO A 349 8.68 13.16 16.71
CA PRO A 349 8.35 14.40 17.42
C PRO A 349 6.86 14.76 17.46
N ALA A 350 6.05 14.25 16.54
CA ALA A 350 4.59 14.38 16.62
C ALA A 350 4.01 13.36 17.59
N LEU A 351 4.49 12.12 17.54
CA LEU A 351 4.04 11.05 18.43
C LEU A 351 4.32 11.36 19.90
N GLU A 352 5.54 11.81 20.24
CA GLU A 352 5.88 12.13 21.64
C GLU A 352 4.96 13.18 22.25
N ARG A 353 4.57 14.22 21.46
CA ARG A 353 3.59 15.22 21.91
C ARG A 353 2.20 14.65 22.04
N SER A 354 1.77 13.83 21.06
CA SER A 354 0.45 13.22 21.08
C SER A 354 0.25 12.26 22.26
N LEU A 355 1.31 11.53 22.66
CA LEU A 355 1.29 10.65 23.83
C LEU A 355 1.26 11.46 25.14
N ASP A 356 2.02 12.56 25.26
CA ASP A 356 2.01 13.45 26.42
C ASP A 356 0.63 14.14 26.57
N GLU A 357 0.04 14.62 25.48
CA GLU A 357 -1.31 15.19 25.45
C GLU A 357 -2.38 14.14 25.87
N ALA A 358 -2.26 12.91 25.37
CA ALA A 358 -3.16 11.82 25.69
C ALA A 358 -3.11 11.44 27.18
N GLN A 359 -1.94 11.45 27.82
CA GLN A 359 -1.83 11.27 29.29
C GLN A 359 -2.58 12.36 30.06
N SER A 360 -2.72 13.54 29.50
CA SER A 360 -3.47 14.66 30.07
C SER A 360 -4.97 14.62 29.71
N GLY A 361 -5.43 13.60 28.96
CA GLY A 361 -6.82 13.42 28.55
C GLY A 361 -7.21 14.13 27.25
N ASP A 362 -6.24 14.55 26.41
CA ASP A 362 -6.48 15.14 25.10
C ASP A 362 -6.06 14.14 24.01
N GLY A 363 -7.05 13.54 23.32
CA GLY A 363 -6.84 12.56 22.26
C GLY A 363 -6.58 13.14 20.86
N ALA A 364 -6.63 14.46 20.69
CA ALA A 364 -6.58 15.11 19.37
C ALA A 364 -5.34 14.74 18.55
N GLY A 365 -4.18 14.64 19.19
CA GLY A 365 -2.92 14.32 18.52
C GLY A 365 -2.90 12.88 17.98
N LEU A 366 -3.34 11.90 18.76
CA LEU A 366 -3.41 10.49 18.35
C LEU A 366 -4.43 10.29 17.21
N LEU A 367 -5.61 10.94 17.31
CA LEU A 367 -6.61 10.90 16.24
C LEU A 367 -6.10 11.54 14.94
N ALA A 368 -5.33 12.63 15.03
CA ALA A 368 -4.73 13.23 13.82
C ALA A 368 -3.70 12.32 13.15
N LEU A 369 -2.96 11.51 13.91
CA LEU A 369 -2.06 10.50 13.36
C LEU A 369 -2.84 9.36 12.69
N GLN A 370 -3.95 8.92 13.28
CA GLN A 370 -4.86 7.95 12.64
C GLN A 370 -5.46 8.51 11.36
N ASP A 371 -5.99 9.75 11.37
CA ASP A 371 -6.53 10.43 10.18
C ASP A 371 -5.49 10.47 9.05
N ALA A 372 -4.22 10.74 9.40
CA ALA A 372 -3.13 10.73 8.44
C ALA A 372 -2.83 9.32 7.88
N TYR A 373 -3.01 8.28 8.68
CA TYR A 373 -2.88 6.89 8.23
C TYR A 373 -3.99 6.50 7.25
N TYR A 374 -5.23 6.83 7.60
CA TYR A 374 -6.41 6.54 6.77
C TYR A 374 -6.62 7.54 5.63
N GLN A 375 -5.74 8.55 5.51
CA GLN A 375 -5.84 9.61 4.50
C GLN A 375 -7.18 10.35 4.52
N ARG A 376 -7.71 10.60 5.73
CA ARG A 376 -8.95 11.33 5.91
C ARG A 376 -8.81 12.77 5.45
N GLY A 377 -9.68 13.21 4.53
CA GLY A 377 -9.77 14.58 4.07
C GLY A 377 -10.30 15.54 5.15
N ALA A 378 -10.00 16.84 5.01
CA ALA A 378 -10.48 17.86 5.95
C ALA A 378 -12.01 18.01 5.93
N ASP A 379 -12.67 17.58 4.88
CA ASP A 379 -14.13 17.54 4.71
C ASP A 379 -14.77 16.25 5.23
N GLY A 380 -13.96 15.31 5.75
CA GLY A 380 -14.42 14.04 6.28
C GLY A 380 -14.52 12.93 5.24
N THR A 381 -14.07 13.17 4.01
CA THR A 381 -13.99 12.12 2.98
C THR A 381 -12.79 11.21 3.17
N TYR A 382 -12.88 9.99 2.64
CA TYR A 382 -11.79 9.02 2.63
C TYR A 382 -11.46 8.62 1.19
N SER A 383 -10.21 8.19 0.96
CA SER A 383 -9.88 7.45 -0.25
C SER A 383 -10.29 5.99 -0.07
N ASN A 384 -10.44 5.26 -1.17
CA ASN A 384 -10.73 3.82 -1.10
C ASN A 384 -9.50 2.95 -0.75
N LEU A 385 -8.47 3.54 -0.17
CA LEU A 385 -7.18 2.88 0.13
C LEU A 385 -7.37 1.61 0.97
N LEU A 386 -8.02 1.72 2.14
CA LEU A 386 -8.15 0.58 3.06
C LEU A 386 -9.10 -0.49 2.53
N GLU A 387 -10.18 -0.10 1.86
CA GLU A 387 -11.10 -1.02 1.24
C GLU A 387 -10.41 -1.82 0.13
N SER A 388 -9.66 -1.13 -0.73
CA SER A 388 -8.83 -1.75 -1.76
C SER A 388 -7.72 -2.62 -1.15
N PHE A 389 -7.09 -2.15 -0.06
CA PHE A 389 -6.09 -2.93 0.69
C PHE A 389 -6.65 -4.27 1.12
N GLN A 390 -7.79 -4.26 1.83
CA GLN A 390 -8.45 -5.48 2.30
C GLN A 390 -8.84 -6.40 1.15
N ALA A 391 -9.48 -5.85 0.13
CA ALA A 391 -9.98 -6.63 -0.99
C ALA A 391 -8.86 -7.25 -1.86
N ILE A 392 -7.76 -6.51 -2.10
CA ILE A 392 -6.61 -7.04 -2.85
C ILE A 392 -5.89 -8.11 -2.02
N SER A 393 -5.66 -7.87 -0.73
CA SER A 393 -5.05 -8.86 0.16
C SER A 393 -5.85 -10.16 0.18
N CYS A 394 -7.20 -10.07 0.29
CA CYS A 394 -8.04 -11.25 0.22
C CYS A 394 -8.08 -11.91 -1.18
N ALA A 395 -7.90 -11.15 -2.27
CA ALA A 395 -7.85 -11.72 -3.61
C ALA A 395 -6.52 -12.44 -3.90
N ASP A 396 -5.45 -12.06 -3.22
CA ASP A 396 -4.12 -12.66 -3.34
C ASP A 396 -3.94 -13.91 -2.47
N ASP A 397 -4.65 -13.99 -1.34
CA ASP A 397 -4.56 -15.09 -0.40
C ASP A 397 -5.40 -16.29 -0.87
N PRO A 398 -4.80 -17.47 -1.07
CA PRO A 398 -5.54 -18.68 -1.41
C PRO A 398 -6.39 -19.21 -0.25
N GLU A 399 -6.05 -18.87 0.99
CA GLU A 399 -6.69 -19.39 2.19
C GLU A 399 -7.91 -18.56 2.61
N ARG A 400 -8.83 -19.22 3.29
CA ARG A 400 -9.98 -18.59 3.95
C ARG A 400 -10.10 -19.18 5.34
N LEU A 401 -9.46 -18.51 6.28
CA LEU A 401 -9.50 -18.93 7.66
C LEU A 401 -10.92 -18.82 8.21
N THR A 402 -11.32 -19.77 9.03
CA THR A 402 -12.48 -19.62 9.90
C THR A 402 -12.20 -18.56 10.98
N VAL A 403 -13.24 -18.09 11.66
CA VAL A 403 -13.11 -17.16 12.79
C VAL A 403 -12.22 -17.74 13.89
N GLU A 404 -12.35 -19.04 14.18
CA GLU A 404 -11.56 -19.75 15.16
C GLU A 404 -10.08 -19.85 14.77
N GLU A 405 -9.78 -20.15 13.50
CA GLU A 405 -8.40 -20.19 13.00
C GLU A 405 -7.74 -18.81 12.98
N ALA A 406 -8.50 -17.74 12.70
CA ALA A 406 -8.00 -16.38 12.78
C ALA A 406 -7.65 -15.97 14.24
N ASP A 407 -8.42 -16.43 15.22
CA ASP A 407 -8.08 -16.22 16.66
C ASP A 407 -6.83 -17.00 17.07
N GLU A 408 -6.66 -18.24 16.57
CA GLU A 408 -5.43 -19.01 16.84
C GLU A 408 -4.18 -18.30 16.29
N GLN A 409 -4.30 -17.61 15.16
CA GLN A 409 -3.21 -16.75 14.63
C GLN A 409 -2.94 -15.53 15.54
N ALA A 410 -4.00 -14.90 16.08
CA ALA A 410 -3.85 -13.75 16.98
C ALA A 410 -3.02 -14.10 18.22
N GLU A 411 -3.14 -15.32 18.77
CA GLU A 411 -2.33 -15.78 19.91
C GLU A 411 -0.81 -15.74 19.62
N VAL A 412 -0.42 -16.00 18.37
CA VAL A 412 1.00 -15.92 17.94
C VAL A 412 1.45 -14.47 17.88
N LEU A 413 0.59 -13.57 17.39
CA LEU A 413 0.88 -12.14 17.24
C LEU A 413 1.06 -11.44 18.59
N ILE A 414 0.26 -11.76 19.60
CA ILE A 414 0.40 -11.23 20.98
C ILE A 414 1.81 -11.51 21.52
N GLY A 415 2.33 -12.72 21.31
CA GLY A 415 3.66 -13.09 21.77
C GLY A 415 4.80 -12.34 21.08
N ALA A 416 4.54 -11.85 19.87
CA ALA A 416 5.53 -11.19 19.01
C ALA A 416 5.50 -9.67 19.09
N ALA A 417 4.32 -9.07 19.30
CA ALA A 417 4.09 -7.63 19.35
C ALA A 417 3.15 -7.24 20.51
N PRO A 418 3.59 -7.44 21.77
CA PRO A 418 2.69 -7.34 22.93
C PRO A 418 2.14 -5.94 23.22
N ARG A 419 2.81 -4.87 22.72
CA ARG A 419 2.34 -3.50 22.91
C ARG A 419 1.37 -3.05 21.83
N LEU A 420 1.63 -3.45 20.57
CA LEU A 420 0.83 -3.03 19.42
C LEU A 420 -0.27 -4.04 19.03
N PHE A 421 -0.13 -5.27 19.47
CA PHE A 421 -1.12 -6.31 19.24
C PHE A 421 -1.53 -6.99 20.56
N PRO A 422 -2.16 -6.25 21.50
CA PRO A 422 -2.50 -6.77 22.82
C PRO A 422 -3.78 -7.62 22.86
N HIS A 423 -4.45 -7.84 21.73
CA HIS A 423 -5.77 -8.45 21.65
C HIS A 423 -5.73 -9.89 21.12
N THR A 424 -6.75 -10.67 21.51
CA THR A 424 -6.88 -12.09 21.16
C THR A 424 -7.83 -12.34 19.99
N THR A 425 -8.27 -11.28 19.30
CA THR A 425 -9.17 -11.38 18.15
C THR A 425 -8.38 -11.34 16.85
N GLY A 426 -8.75 -12.22 15.90
CA GLY A 426 -8.14 -12.30 14.59
C GLY A 426 -8.60 -11.19 13.64
N SER A 427 -7.96 -11.13 12.46
CA SER A 427 -8.49 -10.37 11.33
C SER A 427 -9.49 -11.24 10.57
N TYR A 428 -10.78 -10.88 10.62
CA TYR A 428 -11.85 -11.72 10.08
C TYR A 428 -12.26 -11.39 8.65
N THR A 429 -11.76 -10.30 8.08
CA THR A 429 -12.25 -9.77 6.79
C THR A 429 -12.18 -10.81 5.67
N CYS A 430 -11.03 -11.44 5.47
CA CYS A 430 -10.86 -12.41 4.38
C CYS A 430 -11.65 -13.71 4.58
N SER A 431 -12.06 -14.03 5.81
CA SER A 431 -12.93 -15.19 6.10
C SER A 431 -14.26 -15.14 5.34
N PHE A 432 -14.75 -13.95 5.05
CA PHE A 432 -16.05 -13.71 4.41
C PHE A 432 -15.92 -13.27 2.93
N PHE A 433 -14.71 -13.06 2.43
CA PHE A 433 -14.49 -12.75 1.01
C PHE A 433 -14.63 -14.02 0.15
N PRO A 434 -14.99 -13.86 -1.14
CA PRO A 434 -14.98 -14.98 -2.10
C PRO A 434 -13.60 -15.64 -2.15
N ALA A 435 -13.57 -16.94 -2.46
CA ALA A 435 -12.29 -17.63 -2.72
C ALA A 435 -11.52 -16.93 -3.84
N ALA A 436 -10.21 -16.82 -3.68
CA ALA A 436 -9.32 -16.26 -4.70
C ALA A 436 -9.40 -17.10 -5.99
N LEU A 437 -9.64 -16.46 -7.13
CA LEU A 437 -9.64 -17.14 -8.43
C LEU A 437 -8.24 -17.30 -9.01
N ASP A 438 -7.36 -16.35 -8.76
CA ASP A 438 -5.99 -16.28 -9.27
C ASP A 438 -5.08 -15.76 -8.14
N PRO A 439 -4.87 -16.59 -7.07
CA PRO A 439 -4.04 -16.18 -5.93
C PRO A 439 -2.61 -15.88 -6.38
N ARG A 440 -1.91 -15.03 -5.61
CA ARG A 440 -0.55 -14.60 -5.92
C ARG A 440 0.37 -15.79 -6.19
N ILE A 441 1.10 -15.74 -7.29
CA ILE A 441 2.05 -16.78 -7.68
C ILE A 441 3.32 -16.73 -6.82
N GLU A 442 4.02 -17.86 -6.74
CA GLU A 442 5.37 -17.92 -6.19
C GLU A 442 6.34 -17.09 -7.05
N VAL A 443 7.12 -16.23 -6.39
CA VAL A 443 8.08 -15.35 -7.04
C VAL A 443 9.41 -16.05 -7.25
N THR A 444 9.94 -15.96 -8.46
CA THR A 444 11.25 -16.49 -8.84
C THR A 444 12.12 -15.50 -9.61
N GLY A 445 11.52 -14.57 -10.34
CA GLY A 445 12.22 -13.61 -11.22
C GLY A 445 13.18 -14.26 -12.21
N MET A 446 12.95 -15.53 -12.56
CA MET A 446 13.84 -16.30 -13.43
C MET A 446 13.99 -15.62 -14.79
N SER A 447 15.23 -15.34 -15.20
CA SER A 447 15.59 -14.66 -16.44
C SER A 447 15.19 -13.18 -16.55
N ALA A 448 14.80 -12.55 -15.43
CA ALA A 448 14.51 -11.10 -15.40
C ALA A 448 15.78 -10.22 -15.33
N GLY A 449 16.96 -10.83 -15.16
CA GLY A 449 18.22 -10.13 -14.92
C GLY A 449 18.36 -9.63 -13.48
N PRO A 450 19.38 -8.80 -13.19
CA PRO A 450 19.56 -8.28 -11.84
C PRO A 450 18.42 -7.36 -11.43
N ILE A 451 17.89 -7.58 -10.23
CA ILE A 451 16.87 -6.74 -9.60
C ILE A 451 17.46 -6.18 -8.31
N VAL A 452 17.38 -4.86 -8.10
CA VAL A 452 17.88 -4.20 -6.90
C VAL A 452 16.80 -4.18 -5.83
N ILE A 453 17.11 -4.74 -4.67
CA ILE A 453 16.25 -4.77 -3.50
C ILE A 453 16.83 -3.82 -2.45
N VAL A 454 16.04 -2.91 -1.92
CA VAL A 454 16.46 -1.99 -0.86
C VAL A 454 15.73 -2.33 0.42
N GLY A 455 16.47 -2.49 1.51
CA GLY A 455 15.93 -2.68 2.84
C GLY A 455 16.58 -1.74 3.84
N THR A 456 15.81 -1.14 4.74
CA THR A 456 16.35 -0.33 5.83
C THR A 456 16.50 -1.14 7.10
N THR A 457 17.48 -0.78 7.94
CA THR A 457 17.78 -1.53 9.17
C THR A 457 16.67 -1.46 10.22
N GLY A 458 15.91 -0.37 10.22
CA GLY A 458 14.79 -0.14 11.12
C GLY A 458 13.45 0.02 10.38
N ASP A 459 13.24 -0.76 9.31
CA ASP A 459 11.95 -0.77 8.59
C ASP A 459 10.86 -1.41 9.44
N PRO A 460 9.80 -0.67 9.78
CA PRO A 460 8.72 -1.21 10.62
C PRO A 460 7.71 -2.05 9.84
N SER A 461 7.48 -1.74 8.55
CA SER A 461 6.42 -2.36 7.75
C SER A 461 6.91 -3.58 6.98
N THR A 462 8.12 -3.48 6.42
CA THR A 462 8.80 -4.56 5.69
C THR A 462 10.21 -4.72 6.26
N PRO A 463 10.35 -5.42 7.40
CA PRO A 463 11.63 -5.55 8.09
C PRO A 463 12.76 -6.02 7.17
N LEU A 464 14.00 -5.64 7.46
CA LEU A 464 15.17 -5.97 6.64
C LEU A 464 15.24 -7.47 6.27
N ASP A 465 14.77 -8.36 7.13
CA ASP A 465 14.75 -9.79 6.84
C ASP A 465 13.76 -10.14 5.71
N SER A 466 12.66 -9.41 5.56
CA SER A 466 11.74 -9.54 4.41
C SER A 466 12.45 -9.15 3.10
N SER A 467 13.20 -8.05 3.11
CA SER A 467 14.02 -7.63 1.95
C SER A 467 15.12 -8.66 1.61
N ARG A 468 15.72 -9.31 2.61
CA ARG A 468 16.67 -10.43 2.41
C ARG A 468 16.00 -11.62 1.75
N ARG A 469 14.79 -11.97 2.18
CA ARG A 469 14.02 -13.06 1.60
C ARG A 469 13.57 -12.73 0.17
N MET A 470 13.15 -11.49 -0.11
CA MET A 470 12.89 -11.03 -1.48
C MET A 470 14.13 -11.22 -2.37
N ALA A 471 15.31 -10.78 -1.92
CA ALA A 471 16.55 -10.95 -2.68
C ALA A 471 16.91 -12.42 -2.91
N ALA A 472 16.65 -13.29 -1.94
CA ALA A 472 16.91 -14.72 -2.04
C ALA A 472 15.90 -15.47 -2.92
N SER A 473 14.67 -14.97 -3.06
CA SER A 473 13.62 -15.55 -3.92
C SER A 473 13.85 -15.28 -5.40
N LEU A 474 14.59 -14.22 -5.74
CA LEU A 474 14.88 -13.83 -7.11
C LEU A 474 16.16 -14.50 -7.63
N GLU A 475 16.19 -14.90 -8.90
CA GLU A 475 17.36 -15.53 -9.52
C GLU A 475 18.63 -14.65 -9.43
N ASP A 476 18.50 -13.33 -9.58
CA ASP A 476 19.60 -12.36 -9.46
C ASP A 476 19.17 -11.15 -8.62
N GLY A 477 18.82 -11.39 -7.34
CA GLY A 477 18.51 -10.35 -6.38
C GLY A 477 19.77 -9.66 -5.85
N ARG A 478 19.81 -8.32 -5.86
CA ARG A 478 20.91 -7.47 -5.42
C ARG A 478 20.47 -6.61 -4.24
N LEU A 479 20.82 -7.03 -3.03
CA LEU A 479 20.40 -6.38 -1.80
C LEU A 479 21.25 -5.13 -1.50
N VAL A 480 20.59 -4.01 -1.25
CA VAL A 480 21.20 -2.79 -0.74
C VAL A 480 20.59 -2.48 0.63
N ILE A 481 21.41 -2.53 1.66
CA ILE A 481 21.03 -2.24 3.04
C ILE A 481 21.29 -0.77 3.33
N VAL A 482 20.28 -0.07 3.84
CA VAL A 482 20.38 1.33 4.25
C VAL A 482 20.20 1.45 5.75
N GLU A 483 21.14 2.13 6.44
CA GLU A 483 21.02 2.38 7.88
C GLU A 483 20.03 3.56 8.12
N ALA A 484 18.78 3.23 8.52
CA ALA A 484 17.74 4.20 8.81
C ALA A 484 16.60 3.59 9.64
N ASN A 485 15.90 4.41 10.42
CA ASN A 485 14.67 4.07 11.15
C ASN A 485 13.45 4.57 10.37
N GLN A 486 13.21 3.98 9.22
CA GLN A 486 12.05 4.31 8.40
C GLN A 486 11.72 3.21 7.40
N HIS A 487 10.48 3.21 6.94
CA HIS A 487 10.05 2.43 5.81
C HIS A 487 10.61 3.02 4.51
N THR A 488 11.26 2.19 3.68
CA THR A 488 11.92 2.52 2.41
C THR A 488 13.23 3.31 2.54
N GLY A 489 14.18 3.04 1.62
CA GLY A 489 15.55 3.56 1.70
C GLY A 489 15.91 4.64 0.68
N TYR A 490 15.16 4.79 -0.42
CA TYR A 490 15.47 5.80 -1.44
C TYR A 490 15.43 7.22 -0.84
N ARG A 491 16.43 8.05 -1.18
CA ARG A 491 16.63 9.42 -0.67
C ARG A 491 17.02 9.52 0.81
N VAL A 492 17.40 8.43 1.47
CA VAL A 492 17.96 8.48 2.84
C VAL A 492 19.36 9.11 2.80
N ASN A 493 20.20 8.67 1.90
CA ASN A 493 21.56 9.19 1.74
C ASN A 493 22.06 9.06 0.30
N ARG A 494 23.19 9.72 0.02
CA ARG A 494 23.75 9.77 -1.32
C ARG A 494 24.21 8.41 -1.85
N CYS A 495 24.63 7.49 -0.96
CA CYS A 495 25.09 6.16 -1.39
C CYS A 495 23.95 5.39 -2.08
N ILE A 496 22.77 5.33 -1.46
CA ILE A 496 21.62 4.64 -2.06
C ILE A 496 21.12 5.37 -3.31
N GLU A 497 21.13 6.72 -3.32
CA GLU A 497 20.75 7.50 -4.50
C GLU A 497 21.66 7.17 -5.68
N ASP A 498 22.99 7.27 -5.50
CA ASP A 498 23.98 6.99 -6.55
C ASP A 498 23.90 5.53 -7.02
N THR A 499 23.68 4.57 -6.12
CA THR A 499 23.53 3.14 -6.45
C THR A 499 22.32 2.91 -7.36
N ILE A 500 21.16 3.43 -6.98
CA ILE A 500 19.92 3.29 -7.76
C ILE A 500 20.03 4.01 -9.10
N HIS A 501 20.59 5.24 -9.13
CA HIS A 501 20.73 6.00 -10.36
C HIS A 501 21.68 5.33 -11.34
N ASN A 502 22.83 4.81 -10.88
CA ASN A 502 23.77 4.07 -11.73
C ASN A 502 23.11 2.81 -12.31
N TYR A 503 22.35 2.09 -11.49
CA TYR A 503 21.65 0.90 -11.97
C TYR A 503 20.54 1.25 -12.97
N LEU A 504 19.61 2.15 -12.65
CA LEU A 504 18.50 2.48 -13.55
C LEU A 504 18.98 3.16 -14.86
N ILE A 505 19.99 4.01 -14.80
CA ILE A 505 20.44 4.80 -15.96
C ILE A 505 21.45 4.02 -16.81
N GLN A 506 22.46 3.39 -16.17
CA GLN A 506 23.61 2.78 -16.83
C GLN A 506 23.56 1.26 -16.85
N LEU A 507 22.60 0.64 -16.15
CA LEU A 507 22.49 -0.80 -15.93
C LEU A 507 23.69 -1.38 -15.15
N GLU A 508 24.33 -0.55 -14.33
CA GLU A 508 25.42 -0.97 -13.44
C GLU A 508 24.81 -1.49 -12.13
N ALA A 509 24.54 -2.79 -12.09
CA ALA A 509 24.00 -3.43 -10.90
C ALA A 509 25.03 -3.42 -9.76
N PRO A 510 24.61 -3.18 -8.49
CA PRO A 510 25.49 -3.29 -7.34
C PRO A 510 25.94 -4.73 -7.11
N ASP A 511 26.90 -4.93 -6.21
CA ASP A 511 27.28 -6.26 -5.72
C ASP A 511 26.06 -6.97 -5.10
N THR A 512 26.17 -8.28 -4.87
CA THR A 512 25.07 -9.11 -4.34
C THR A 512 24.52 -8.58 -3.03
N GLU A 513 25.39 -8.02 -2.16
CA GLU A 513 25.01 -7.28 -0.98
C GLU A 513 25.89 -6.01 -0.87
N THR A 514 25.24 -4.85 -0.70
CA THR A 514 25.87 -3.54 -0.53
C THR A 514 25.29 -2.85 0.69
N VAL A 515 26.13 -2.16 1.48
CA VAL A 515 25.67 -1.39 2.65
C VAL A 515 25.91 0.09 2.41
N CYS A 516 24.85 0.89 2.56
CA CYS A 516 24.83 2.34 2.48
C CYS A 516 24.54 2.92 3.89
N GLY A 517 25.61 3.20 4.66
CA GLY A 517 25.56 3.80 5.99
C GLY A 517 25.65 5.33 5.96
#